data_40d6ef2588189675c98ad35c2f92f440
#
_entry.id   40d6ef2588189675c98ad35c2f92f440
#
_cell.length_a   1.000
_cell.length_b   1.000
_cell.length_c   1.000
_cell.angle_alpha   90.00
_cell.angle_beta   90.00
_cell.angle_gamma   90.00
#
_symmetry.space_group_name_H-M   'P 1'
#
loop_
_entity.id
_entity.type
_entity.pdbx_description
1 polymer ?
#
loop_
_entity_poly.entity_id
_entity_poly.type
_entity_poly.pdbx_seq_one_letter_code
_entity_poly.pdbx_strand_id
1 'polypeptide(L)'
;PAYSEVLPKEVELKTRFSRHISLNVPFVSAAMDTVTEASMAIAMAREGGIGVIHKNMSIDEQARQVAIVKRAENGMIYDPVTIKKGKTVGDALKMMSEYHIGGIPVVDDDNHLVGIVTNRDLRFEARMDKAIDEVMTKENLVTTHQQTDLGAAAKILQEHKIEKLPVVDKDNKLVGLITYKDITKAKDKPMACK
;
A
#
# COMPACT_ATOMS: atom_id res chain seq x y z
N PRO A 1 12.47 -17.49 37.11
CA PRO A 1 11.71 -18.57 36.46
C PRO A 1 10.52 -18.96 37.34
N ALA A 2 9.36 -19.20 36.75
CA ALA A 2 8.19 -19.69 37.43
C ALA A 2 7.88 -21.12 36.94
N TYR A 3 7.26 -21.93 37.79
CA TYR A 3 6.74 -23.22 37.39
C TYR A 3 5.62 -23.04 36.36
N SER A 4 5.60 -23.86 35.31
CA SER A 4 4.57 -23.87 34.29
C SER A 4 4.22 -25.29 33.89
N GLU A 5 2.93 -25.58 33.79
CA GLU A 5 2.37 -26.84 33.29
C GLU A 5 2.01 -26.78 31.80
N VAL A 6 2.16 -25.59 31.20
CA VAL A 6 1.82 -25.37 29.77
C VAL A 6 2.95 -25.81 28.89
N LEU A 7 2.68 -26.71 27.96
CA LEU A 7 3.67 -27.16 26.96
C LEU A 7 3.85 -26.07 25.89
N PRO A 8 5.03 -25.97 25.27
CA PRO A 8 5.31 -24.96 24.23
C PRO A 8 4.28 -24.93 23.09
N LYS A 9 3.72 -26.08 22.69
CA LYS A 9 2.69 -26.21 21.65
C LYS A 9 1.31 -25.73 22.07
N GLU A 10 1.10 -25.52 23.37
CA GLU A 10 -0.18 -25.11 23.97
C GLU A 10 -0.18 -23.62 24.36
N VAL A 11 0.97 -22.96 24.14
CA VAL A 11 1.13 -21.52 24.45
C VAL A 11 0.28 -20.69 23.51
N GLU A 12 -0.61 -19.86 24.07
CA GLU A 12 -1.31 -18.82 23.35
C GLU A 12 -0.50 -17.53 23.41
N LEU A 13 -0.12 -17.00 22.23
CA LEU A 13 0.68 -15.78 22.12
C LEU A 13 -0.16 -14.50 22.18
N LYS A 14 -1.48 -14.63 21.97
CA LYS A 14 -2.38 -13.48 21.98
C LYS A 14 -2.34 -12.78 23.33
N THR A 15 -2.14 -11.47 23.29
CA THR A 15 -2.01 -10.65 24.52
C THR A 15 -2.69 -9.30 24.37
N ARG A 16 -2.97 -8.65 25.49
CA ARG A 16 -3.53 -7.31 25.53
C ARG A 16 -2.42 -6.30 25.77
N PHE A 17 -2.21 -5.41 24.80
CA PHE A 17 -1.24 -4.33 24.89
C PHE A 17 -1.79 -3.13 25.66
N SER A 18 -3.05 -2.77 25.42
CA SER A 18 -3.74 -1.71 26.15
C SER A 18 -5.20 -2.06 26.37
N ARG A 19 -5.98 -1.14 26.97
CA ARG A 19 -7.42 -1.36 27.25
C ARG A 19 -8.20 -1.79 25.99
N HIS A 20 -7.85 -1.25 24.82
CA HIS A 20 -8.56 -1.45 23.57
C HIS A 20 -7.73 -2.07 22.45
N ILE A 21 -6.46 -2.45 22.74
CA ILE A 21 -5.56 -3.02 21.74
C ILE A 21 -5.11 -4.41 22.19
N SER A 22 -5.41 -5.40 21.36
CA SER A 22 -4.90 -6.78 21.50
C SER A 22 -3.91 -7.08 20.38
N LEU A 23 -2.87 -7.84 20.72
CA LEU A 23 -1.85 -8.30 19.78
C LEU A 23 -1.99 -9.81 19.60
N ASN A 24 -1.73 -10.30 18.40
CA ASN A 24 -1.69 -11.73 18.11
C ASN A 24 -0.32 -12.34 18.50
N VAL A 25 0.72 -11.52 18.49
CA VAL A 25 2.07 -11.87 18.96
C VAL A 25 2.58 -10.75 19.88
N PRO A 26 3.17 -11.08 21.06
CA PRO A 26 3.53 -10.09 22.08
C PRO A 26 4.82 -9.33 21.76
N PHE A 27 4.95 -8.83 20.53
CA PHE A 27 6.09 -8.02 20.11
C PHE A 27 5.68 -6.58 19.84
N VAL A 28 6.49 -5.66 20.36
CA VAL A 28 6.30 -4.22 20.22
C VAL A 28 7.63 -3.59 19.82
N SER A 29 7.69 -2.85 18.71
CA SER A 29 8.88 -2.06 18.41
C SER A 29 8.82 -0.72 19.15
N ALA A 30 9.96 -0.35 19.77
CA ALA A 30 10.06 0.81 20.63
C ALA A 30 9.92 2.14 19.86
N ALA A 31 9.40 3.15 20.56
CA ALA A 31 9.25 4.52 20.05
C ALA A 31 10.61 5.25 19.99
N MET A 32 11.55 4.72 19.24
CA MET A 32 12.89 5.26 19.07
C MET A 32 13.05 5.88 17.69
N ASP A 33 13.66 7.07 17.65
CA ASP A 33 14.04 7.76 16.42
C ASP A 33 14.87 6.84 15.52
N THR A 34 14.64 6.90 14.22
CA THR A 34 15.26 6.06 13.19
C THR A 34 15.01 4.54 13.33
N VAL A 35 14.27 4.09 14.34
CA VAL A 35 13.92 2.68 14.57
C VAL A 35 12.47 2.42 14.18
N THR A 36 11.52 3.11 14.80
CA THR A 36 10.09 2.87 14.55
C THR A 36 9.42 4.04 13.86
N GLU A 37 9.44 3.99 12.56
CA GLU A 37 8.63 4.80 11.65
C GLU A 37 7.60 3.93 10.93
N ALA A 38 6.88 4.45 9.94
CA ALA A 38 5.79 3.74 9.27
C ALA A 38 6.21 2.37 8.73
N SER A 39 7.40 2.24 8.14
CA SER A 39 7.90 0.99 7.55
C SER A 39 8.06 -0.13 8.59
N MET A 40 8.68 0.17 9.73
CA MET A 40 8.84 -0.78 10.83
C MET A 40 7.48 -1.11 11.48
N ALA A 41 6.64 -0.11 11.71
CA ALA A 41 5.31 -0.31 12.30
C ALA A 41 4.43 -1.22 11.41
N ILE A 42 4.48 -1.06 10.09
CA ILE A 42 3.79 -1.94 9.12
C ILE A 42 4.36 -3.36 9.19
N ALA A 43 5.68 -3.52 9.24
CA ALA A 43 6.30 -4.83 9.33
C ALA A 43 5.88 -5.55 10.61
N MET A 44 5.93 -4.87 11.75
CA MET A 44 5.48 -5.40 13.04
C MET A 44 4.01 -5.82 13.03
N ALA A 45 3.13 -4.97 12.51
CA ALA A 45 1.70 -5.25 12.44
C ALA A 45 1.39 -6.49 11.57
N ARG A 46 2.10 -6.66 10.46
CA ARG A 46 1.97 -7.82 9.56
C ARG A 46 2.34 -9.15 10.22
N GLU A 47 3.26 -9.12 11.17
CA GLU A 47 3.67 -10.31 11.95
C GLU A 47 2.85 -10.49 13.24
N GLY A 48 1.82 -9.66 13.48
CA GLY A 48 0.91 -9.79 14.61
C GLY A 48 1.31 -8.99 15.85
N GLY A 49 2.36 -8.20 15.77
CA GLY A 49 2.80 -7.25 16.80
C GLY A 49 2.30 -5.82 16.54
N ILE A 50 2.97 -4.83 17.14
CA ILE A 50 2.67 -3.40 16.95
C ILE A 50 3.94 -2.56 16.95
N GLY A 51 3.97 -1.50 16.15
CA GLY A 51 5.00 -0.47 16.19
C GLY A 51 4.49 0.79 16.90
N VAL A 52 5.31 1.37 17.76
CA VAL A 52 5.02 2.66 18.40
C VAL A 52 5.86 3.74 17.72
N ILE A 53 5.20 4.62 16.97
CA ILE A 53 5.87 5.71 16.25
C ILE A 53 6.50 6.69 17.25
N HIS A 54 7.77 7.06 17.03
CA HIS A 54 8.47 7.99 17.89
C HIS A 54 7.96 9.43 17.76
N LYS A 55 8.30 10.29 18.72
CA LYS A 55 7.84 11.68 18.80
C LYS A 55 8.85 12.71 18.25
N ASN A 56 10.04 12.30 17.86
CA ASN A 56 11.09 13.21 17.37
C ASN A 56 10.83 13.63 15.92
N MET A 57 9.69 14.26 15.69
CA MET A 57 9.24 14.81 14.41
C MET A 57 8.12 15.83 14.66
N SER A 58 7.71 16.59 13.65
CA SER A 58 6.55 17.48 13.79
C SER A 58 5.25 16.70 14.00
N ILE A 59 4.24 17.37 14.56
CA ILE A 59 2.90 16.76 14.77
C ILE A 59 2.32 16.27 13.44
N ASP A 60 2.44 17.08 12.39
CA ASP A 60 1.92 16.75 11.06
C ASP A 60 2.64 15.52 10.46
N GLU A 61 3.97 15.46 10.63
CA GLU A 61 4.75 14.33 10.17
C GLU A 61 4.38 13.05 10.94
N GLN A 62 4.22 13.12 12.26
CA GLN A 62 3.80 11.95 13.05
C GLN A 62 2.41 11.49 12.64
N ALA A 63 1.47 12.41 12.44
CA ALA A 63 0.13 12.10 11.92
C ALA A 63 0.19 11.44 10.54
N ARG A 64 1.08 11.92 9.66
CA ARG A 64 1.33 11.31 8.34
C ARG A 64 1.87 9.89 8.46
N GLN A 65 2.85 9.64 9.32
CA GLN A 65 3.40 8.31 9.58
C GLN A 65 2.32 7.34 10.07
N VAL A 66 1.51 7.75 11.05
CA VAL A 66 0.38 6.94 11.54
C VAL A 66 -0.65 6.68 10.44
N ALA A 67 -0.96 7.69 9.64
CA ALA A 67 -1.86 7.53 8.50
C ALA A 67 -1.34 6.49 7.50
N ILE A 68 -0.06 6.47 7.17
CA ILE A 68 0.57 5.47 6.31
C ILE A 68 0.39 4.06 6.89
N VAL A 69 0.64 3.88 8.20
CA VAL A 69 0.47 2.57 8.86
C VAL A 69 -0.98 2.10 8.80
N LYS A 70 -1.93 2.96 9.19
CA LYS A 70 -3.36 2.62 9.18
C LYS A 70 -3.90 2.26 7.81
N ARG A 71 -3.31 2.82 6.81
CA ARG A 71 -3.70 2.60 5.42
C ARG A 71 -3.05 1.36 4.81
N ALA A 72 -1.84 1.01 5.27
CA ALA A 72 -1.21 -0.25 4.91
C ALA A 72 -1.98 -1.49 5.40
N GLU A 73 -2.77 -1.36 6.48
CA GLU A 73 -3.70 -2.40 6.96
C GLU A 73 -4.76 -2.73 5.90
N ASN A 74 -5.16 -1.75 5.12
CA ASN A 74 -6.14 -1.90 4.04
C ASN A 74 -5.53 -2.40 2.72
N GLY A 75 -4.25 -2.79 2.69
CA GLY A 75 -3.55 -3.25 1.48
C GLY A 75 -3.43 -2.18 0.39
N MET A 76 -3.58 -0.91 0.75
CA MET A 76 -3.45 0.21 -0.18
C MET A 76 -2.07 0.83 -0.08
N ILE A 77 -1.43 1.03 -1.23
CA ILE A 77 -0.22 1.83 -1.36
C ILE A 77 -0.63 3.30 -1.31
N TYR A 78 -0.09 4.03 -0.34
CA TYR A 78 -0.28 5.47 -0.21
C TYR A 78 0.80 6.21 -0.95
N ASP A 79 0.42 7.37 -1.49
CA ASP A 79 1.32 8.19 -2.27
C ASP A 79 2.09 7.32 -3.29
N PRO A 80 1.35 6.63 -4.18
CA PRO A 80 1.99 5.75 -5.15
C PRO A 80 2.87 6.56 -6.09
N VAL A 81 3.93 5.92 -6.60
CA VAL A 81 4.74 6.52 -7.67
C VAL A 81 3.83 6.86 -8.83
N THR A 82 3.82 8.12 -9.23
CA THR A 82 3.01 8.66 -10.34
C THR A 82 3.89 9.20 -11.44
N ILE A 83 3.35 9.29 -12.63
CA ILE A 83 3.98 9.97 -13.76
C ILE A 83 3.06 11.06 -14.29
N LYS A 84 3.61 12.19 -14.65
CA LYS A 84 2.84 13.31 -15.19
C LYS A 84 2.46 13.04 -16.65
N LYS A 85 1.24 13.49 -17.01
CA LYS A 85 0.81 13.59 -18.40
C LYS A 85 1.87 14.27 -19.27
N GLY A 86 2.02 13.85 -20.52
CA GLY A 86 3.01 14.40 -21.47
C GLY A 86 4.43 13.86 -21.31
N LYS A 87 4.71 13.00 -20.35
CA LYS A 87 5.97 12.25 -20.26
C LYS A 87 6.02 11.15 -21.31
N THR A 88 7.21 10.58 -21.52
CA THR A 88 7.44 9.58 -22.56
C THR A 88 7.34 8.13 -22.06
N VAL A 89 7.21 7.18 -22.98
CA VAL A 89 7.34 5.74 -22.71
C VAL A 89 8.66 5.43 -22.03
N GLY A 90 9.76 6.04 -22.49
CA GLY A 90 11.08 5.87 -21.89
C GLY A 90 11.13 6.32 -20.42
N ASP A 91 10.50 7.46 -20.08
CA ASP A 91 10.39 7.93 -18.70
C ASP A 91 9.62 6.92 -17.83
N ALA A 92 8.50 6.39 -18.33
CA ALA A 92 7.70 5.41 -17.61
C ALA A 92 8.48 4.11 -17.36
N LEU A 93 9.17 3.58 -18.37
CA LEU A 93 10.01 2.37 -18.23
C LEU A 93 11.16 2.57 -17.25
N LYS A 94 11.82 3.73 -17.29
CA LYS A 94 12.87 4.08 -16.34
C LYS A 94 12.34 4.08 -14.91
N MET A 95 11.21 4.74 -14.64
CA MET A 95 10.57 4.76 -13.33
C MET A 95 10.14 3.36 -12.88
N MET A 96 9.55 2.56 -13.78
CA MET A 96 9.17 1.18 -13.45
C MET A 96 10.35 0.33 -13.04
N SER A 97 11.50 0.49 -13.71
CA SER A 97 12.75 -0.20 -13.39
C SER A 97 13.34 0.27 -12.07
N GLU A 98 13.40 1.58 -11.84
CA GLU A 98 13.97 2.20 -10.62
C GLU A 98 13.19 1.82 -9.36
N TYR A 99 11.87 1.87 -9.43
CA TYR A 99 10.99 1.57 -8.29
C TYR A 99 10.53 0.10 -8.23
N HIS A 100 10.98 -0.76 -9.16
CA HIS A 100 10.58 -2.17 -9.26
C HIS A 100 9.06 -2.39 -9.29
N ILE A 101 8.35 -1.55 -10.03
CA ILE A 101 6.88 -1.56 -10.16
C ILE A 101 6.46 -1.88 -11.59
N GLY A 102 5.34 -2.57 -11.73
CA GLY A 102 4.80 -3.00 -13.03
C GLY A 102 3.66 -2.13 -13.55
N GLY A 103 3.50 -0.91 -13.04
CA GLY A 103 2.51 0.05 -13.53
C GLY A 103 2.42 1.28 -12.66
N ILE A 104 2.14 2.40 -13.29
CA ILE A 104 2.20 3.74 -12.72
C ILE A 104 0.91 4.49 -13.07
N PRO A 105 0.17 5.04 -12.09
CA PRO A 105 -0.91 5.99 -12.36
C PRO A 105 -0.36 7.25 -13.05
N VAL A 106 -1.10 7.72 -14.06
CA VAL A 106 -0.80 8.96 -14.77
C VAL A 106 -1.69 10.05 -14.23
N VAL A 107 -1.09 11.18 -13.85
CA VAL A 107 -1.81 12.31 -13.25
C VAL A 107 -1.51 13.62 -14.00
N ASP A 108 -2.42 14.58 -13.89
CA ASP A 108 -2.19 15.95 -14.33
C ASP A 108 -1.42 16.76 -13.27
N ASP A 109 -1.26 18.06 -13.48
CA ASP A 109 -0.51 18.94 -12.56
C ASP A 109 -1.21 19.12 -11.21
N ASP A 110 -2.51 19.01 -11.16
CA ASP A 110 -3.35 19.11 -9.97
C ASP A 110 -3.57 17.78 -9.24
N ASN A 111 -2.85 16.71 -9.68
CA ASN A 111 -2.93 15.35 -9.16
C ASN A 111 -4.26 14.62 -9.46
N HIS A 112 -5.03 15.05 -10.47
CA HIS A 112 -6.16 14.28 -10.92
C HIS A 112 -5.68 13.06 -11.73
N LEU A 113 -6.33 11.94 -11.50
CA LEU A 113 -6.04 10.72 -12.23
C LEU A 113 -6.56 10.84 -13.68
N VAL A 114 -5.67 10.74 -14.66
CA VAL A 114 -5.99 10.80 -16.09
C VAL A 114 -5.82 9.48 -16.82
N GLY A 115 -5.11 8.53 -16.22
CA GLY A 115 -4.89 7.21 -16.80
C GLY A 115 -4.01 6.32 -15.92
N ILE A 116 -3.71 5.15 -16.45
CA ILE A 116 -2.72 4.23 -15.88
C ILE A 116 -1.89 3.62 -17.01
N VAL A 117 -0.59 3.50 -16.82
CA VAL A 117 0.32 2.79 -17.72
C VAL A 117 0.91 1.59 -17.01
N THR A 118 0.90 0.44 -17.67
CA THR A 118 1.38 -0.83 -17.11
C THR A 118 2.39 -1.50 -18.02
N ASN A 119 3.11 -2.49 -17.52
CA ASN A 119 4.00 -3.33 -18.34
C ASN A 119 3.27 -3.98 -19.54
N ARG A 120 1.96 -4.20 -19.43
CA ARG A 120 1.16 -4.76 -20.53
C ARG A 120 1.06 -3.76 -21.66
N ASP A 121 0.82 -2.49 -21.35
CA ASP A 121 0.66 -1.42 -22.33
C ASP A 121 1.99 -1.12 -23.05
N LEU A 122 3.12 -1.27 -22.35
CA LEU A 122 4.46 -0.97 -22.84
C LEU A 122 5.17 -2.15 -23.49
N ARG A 123 4.68 -3.37 -23.35
CA ARG A 123 5.36 -4.61 -23.74
C ARG A 123 5.82 -4.64 -25.20
N PHE A 124 5.04 -4.07 -26.09
CA PHE A 124 5.29 -4.10 -27.52
C PHE A 124 5.58 -2.70 -28.09
N GLU A 125 5.71 -1.68 -27.25
CA GLU A 125 6.04 -0.33 -27.71
C GLU A 125 7.56 -0.18 -27.85
N ALA A 126 8.00 0.04 -29.07
CA ALA A 126 9.43 0.20 -29.38
C ALA A 126 9.89 1.67 -29.34
N ARG A 127 8.95 2.62 -29.45
CA ARG A 127 9.26 4.05 -29.50
C ARG A 127 9.30 4.65 -28.10
N MET A 128 10.51 4.87 -27.60
CA MET A 128 10.74 5.41 -26.25
C MET A 128 10.38 6.88 -26.12
N ASP A 129 10.36 7.62 -27.21
CA ASP A 129 9.99 9.04 -27.33
C ASP A 129 8.48 9.28 -27.43
N LYS A 130 7.68 8.23 -27.61
CA LYS A 130 6.22 8.32 -27.70
C LYS A 130 5.63 8.82 -26.38
N ALA A 131 4.63 9.72 -26.48
CA ALA A 131 3.94 10.21 -25.30
C ALA A 131 3.14 9.09 -24.61
N ILE A 132 3.19 9.02 -23.28
CA ILE A 132 2.41 8.03 -22.50
C ILE A 132 0.91 8.17 -22.68
N ASP A 133 0.42 9.37 -23.02
CA ASP A 133 -0.98 9.67 -23.27
C ASP A 133 -1.55 8.87 -24.46
N GLU A 134 -0.68 8.38 -25.34
CA GLU A 134 -1.07 7.58 -26.52
C GLU A 134 -1.12 6.07 -26.23
N VAL A 135 -0.48 5.63 -25.13
CA VAL A 135 -0.36 4.21 -24.78
C VAL A 135 -1.03 3.84 -23.46
N MET A 136 -1.29 4.82 -22.58
CA MET A 136 -1.95 4.57 -21.31
C MET A 136 -3.41 4.14 -21.48
N THR A 137 -3.92 3.37 -20.54
CA THR A 137 -5.36 3.12 -20.39
C THR A 137 -5.99 4.36 -19.77
N LYS A 138 -6.88 5.03 -20.51
CA LYS A 138 -7.62 6.23 -20.11
C LYS A 138 -9.13 6.08 -20.25
N GLU A 139 -9.59 5.30 -21.22
CA GLU A 139 -11.01 5.01 -21.41
C GLU A 139 -11.44 3.86 -20.50
N ASN A 140 -12.62 3.98 -19.89
CA ASN A 140 -13.15 2.99 -18.94
C ASN A 140 -12.18 2.67 -17.78
N LEU A 141 -11.45 3.70 -17.31
CA LEU A 141 -10.53 3.55 -16.20
C LEU A 141 -11.27 3.14 -14.92
N VAL A 142 -10.98 1.94 -14.44
CA VAL A 142 -11.59 1.42 -13.22
C VAL A 142 -10.89 2.02 -12.03
N THR A 143 -11.66 2.68 -11.17
CA THR A 143 -11.16 3.31 -9.92
C THR A 143 -12.02 2.90 -8.73
N THR A 144 -11.55 3.20 -7.53
CA THR A 144 -12.33 3.04 -6.31
C THR A 144 -12.05 4.18 -5.34
N HIS A 145 -12.74 4.20 -4.19
CA HIS A 145 -12.63 5.24 -3.19
C HIS A 145 -11.92 4.74 -1.92
N GLN A 146 -11.46 5.67 -1.08
CA GLN A 146 -10.67 5.39 0.14
C GLN A 146 -11.34 4.44 1.14
N GLN A 147 -12.66 4.33 1.12
CA GLN A 147 -13.43 3.50 2.05
C GLN A 147 -13.63 2.06 1.56
N THR A 148 -13.11 1.71 0.38
CA THR A 148 -13.25 0.37 -0.19
C THR A 148 -12.40 -0.61 0.62
N ASP A 149 -13.03 -1.65 1.16
CA ASP A 149 -12.31 -2.74 1.83
C ASP A 149 -11.60 -3.67 0.82
N LEU A 150 -10.65 -4.46 1.32
CA LEU A 150 -9.89 -5.39 0.48
C LEU A 150 -10.74 -6.44 -0.24
N GLY A 151 -11.85 -6.85 0.37
CA GLY A 151 -12.76 -7.83 -0.24
C GLY A 151 -13.49 -7.25 -1.46
N ALA A 152 -13.98 -6.02 -1.32
CA ALA A 152 -14.60 -5.28 -2.41
C ALA A 152 -13.56 -4.95 -3.50
N ALA A 153 -12.36 -4.50 -3.14
CA ALA A 153 -11.28 -4.25 -4.09
C ALA A 153 -10.89 -5.52 -4.87
N ALA A 154 -10.82 -6.68 -4.19
CA ALA A 154 -10.54 -7.96 -4.83
C ALA A 154 -11.58 -8.34 -5.89
N LYS A 155 -12.88 -8.11 -5.60
CA LYS A 155 -13.95 -8.35 -6.56
C LYS A 155 -13.83 -7.45 -7.78
N ILE A 156 -13.58 -6.16 -7.59
CA ILE A 156 -13.38 -5.20 -8.70
C ILE A 156 -12.21 -5.64 -9.58
N LEU A 157 -11.05 -5.98 -8.98
CA LEU A 157 -9.89 -6.47 -9.72
C LEU A 157 -10.20 -7.73 -10.53
N GLN A 158 -10.97 -8.67 -9.94
CA GLN A 158 -11.37 -9.92 -10.60
C GLN A 158 -12.36 -9.70 -11.74
N GLU A 159 -13.42 -8.91 -11.53
CA GLU A 159 -14.46 -8.62 -12.50
C GLU A 159 -13.89 -7.92 -13.74
N HIS A 160 -13.01 -6.94 -13.52
CA HIS A 160 -12.39 -6.17 -14.60
C HIS A 160 -11.08 -6.81 -15.12
N LYS A 161 -10.61 -7.92 -14.54
CA LYS A 161 -9.35 -8.62 -14.91
C LYS A 161 -8.14 -7.69 -14.91
N ILE A 162 -8.06 -6.81 -13.91
CA ILE A 162 -6.97 -5.85 -13.73
C ILE A 162 -6.16 -6.21 -12.48
N GLU A 163 -4.88 -5.80 -12.46
CA GLU A 163 -3.97 -6.06 -11.33
C GLU A 163 -3.75 -4.84 -10.44
N LYS A 164 -4.20 -3.68 -10.89
CA LYS A 164 -4.00 -2.39 -10.23
C LYS A 164 -5.29 -1.59 -10.24
N LEU A 165 -5.66 -1.09 -9.08
CA LEU A 165 -6.89 -0.34 -8.87
C LEU A 165 -6.53 1.00 -8.23
N PRO A 166 -6.52 2.09 -9.01
CA PRO A 166 -6.32 3.42 -8.45
C PRO A 166 -7.44 3.80 -7.50
N VAL A 167 -7.06 4.44 -6.40
CA VAL A 167 -7.98 4.96 -5.39
C VAL A 167 -8.00 6.48 -5.51
N VAL A 168 -9.19 7.03 -5.70
CA VAL A 168 -9.38 8.47 -5.86
C VAL A 168 -10.30 9.05 -4.79
N ASP A 169 -10.21 10.34 -4.58
CA ASP A 169 -11.15 11.10 -3.76
C ASP A 169 -12.37 11.57 -4.58
N LYS A 170 -13.20 12.41 -3.96
CA LYS A 170 -14.43 12.94 -4.61
C LYS A 170 -14.15 13.86 -5.80
N ASP A 171 -12.97 14.47 -5.82
CA ASP A 171 -12.52 15.39 -6.86
C ASP A 171 -11.65 14.68 -7.92
N ASN A 172 -11.66 13.33 -7.94
CA ASN A 172 -10.85 12.48 -8.82
C ASN A 172 -9.34 12.66 -8.64
N LYS A 173 -8.88 13.15 -7.48
CA LYS A 173 -7.46 13.20 -7.16
C LYS A 173 -6.98 11.83 -6.69
N LEU A 174 -5.82 11.44 -7.17
CA LEU A 174 -5.22 10.18 -6.79
C LEU A 174 -4.78 10.21 -5.31
N VAL A 175 -5.25 9.27 -4.52
CA VAL A 175 -4.94 9.15 -3.10
C VAL A 175 -4.26 7.82 -2.75
N GLY A 176 -4.30 6.85 -3.65
CA GLY A 176 -3.67 5.56 -3.42
C GLY A 176 -3.77 4.61 -4.60
N LEU A 177 -3.18 3.44 -4.42
CA LEU A 177 -3.20 2.35 -5.38
C LEU A 177 -3.35 1.02 -4.63
N ILE A 178 -4.30 0.19 -5.02
CA ILE A 178 -4.43 -1.18 -4.53
C ILE A 178 -3.94 -2.11 -5.65
N THR A 179 -3.08 -3.08 -5.29
CA THR A 179 -2.62 -4.07 -6.26
C THR A 179 -3.07 -5.48 -5.88
N TYR A 180 -3.19 -6.35 -6.87
CA TYR A 180 -3.48 -7.76 -6.64
C TYR A 180 -2.47 -8.42 -5.68
N LYS A 181 -1.18 -8.02 -5.79
CA LYS A 181 -0.12 -8.52 -4.90
C LYS A 181 -0.37 -8.15 -3.43
N ASP A 182 -0.90 -6.97 -3.16
CA ASP A 182 -1.17 -6.52 -1.78
C ASP A 182 -2.34 -7.30 -1.18
N ILE A 183 -3.37 -7.60 -1.99
CA ILE A 183 -4.49 -8.45 -1.57
C ILE A 183 -4.02 -9.88 -1.27
N THR A 184 -3.16 -10.45 -2.12
CA THR A 184 -2.62 -11.79 -1.91
C THR A 184 -1.76 -11.84 -0.65
N LYS A 185 -0.87 -10.87 -0.45
CA LYS A 185 -0.06 -10.76 0.77
C LYS A 185 -0.90 -10.65 2.03
N ALA A 186 -2.02 -9.93 2.00
CA ALA A 186 -2.93 -9.83 3.14
C ALA A 186 -3.57 -11.19 3.50
N LYS A 187 -3.82 -12.06 2.51
CA LYS A 187 -4.29 -13.44 2.74
C LYS A 187 -3.20 -14.34 3.31
N ASP A 188 -1.94 -14.13 2.91
CA ASP A 188 -0.79 -14.93 3.34
C ASP A 188 -0.33 -14.58 4.77
N LYS A 189 -0.84 -13.50 5.36
CA LYS A 189 -0.49 -13.02 6.70
C LYS A 189 -1.69 -13.06 7.67
N PRO A 190 -2.20 -14.26 8.04
CA PRO A 190 -3.40 -14.39 8.88
C PRO A 190 -3.19 -13.86 10.31
N MET A 191 -1.95 -13.75 10.77
CA MET A 191 -1.59 -13.25 12.10
C MET A 191 -1.48 -11.72 12.16
N ALA A 192 -1.63 -11.00 11.04
CA ALA A 192 -1.55 -9.54 11.04
C ALA A 192 -2.56 -8.91 12.02
N CYS A 193 -2.10 -7.95 12.82
CA CYS A 193 -2.97 -7.11 13.63
C CYS A 193 -3.75 -6.15 12.74
N LYS A 194 -5.05 -6.00 13.02
CA LYS A 194 -5.97 -5.07 12.35
C LYS A 194 -6.24 -3.87 13.23
#